data_b04a1812b823693395347e18f97aab7a
#
_entry.id   b04a1812b823693395347e18f97aab7a
#
_cell.length_a   1.000
_cell.length_b   1.000
_cell.length_c   1.000
_cell.angle_alpha   90.00
_cell.angle_beta   90.00
_cell.angle_gamma   90.00
#
_symmetry.space_group_name_H-M   'P 1'
#
loop_
_entity.id
_entity.type
_entity.pdbx_description
1 polymer ?
#
loop_
_entity_poly.entity_id
_entity_poly.type
_entity_poly.pdbx_seq_one_letter_code
_entity_poly.pdbx_strand_id
1 'polypeptide(L)'
;MTGGSKDRPKFEDNEPVPVYDTAGPYGDPAASIDVHTGLQKLRASWIAERGDSEEIEQLSSSYTQQRLADEGLDHLRFDNLPRPRRALAGRCVTQLHYARLGITTPEMEFIALRENMGRERIRSEVLLQQHPGNSFGAQLPENITAEFVRQEVAAGRAIIPANINHPESEPMIIGRHFLVKVNANIGNSAVTSSIEEEVEKLVWSIRWGGDTVMD
;
A
#
# COMPACT_ATOMS: atom_id res chain seq x y z
N MET A 1 26.94 17.39 -2.56
CA MET A 1 28.31 17.91 -2.67
C MET A 1 28.18 19.36 -3.13
N THR A 2 28.55 20.29 -2.29
CA THR A 2 28.39 21.74 -2.54
C THR A 2 29.72 22.46 -2.79
N GLY A 3 30.82 21.73 -2.97
CA GLY A 3 32.11 22.29 -3.30
C GLY A 3 33.25 21.30 -3.12
N GLY A 4 34.47 21.74 -3.36
CA GLY A 4 35.65 20.90 -3.31
C GLY A 4 36.03 20.28 -4.66
N SER A 5 37.19 19.62 -4.72
CA SER A 5 37.60 18.86 -5.89
C SER A 5 37.12 17.43 -5.81
N LYS A 6 37.16 16.70 -6.95
CA LYS A 6 36.80 15.28 -7.01
C LYS A 6 37.57 14.42 -5.99
N ASP A 7 38.80 14.83 -5.68
CA ASP A 7 39.71 14.15 -4.75
C ASP A 7 39.58 14.63 -3.29
N ARG A 8 38.93 15.77 -3.08
CA ARG A 8 38.61 16.31 -1.74
C ARG A 8 37.21 16.95 -1.76
N PRO A 9 36.17 16.14 -1.72
CA PRO A 9 34.81 16.63 -1.68
C PRO A 9 34.56 17.35 -0.36
N LYS A 10 33.97 18.55 -0.45
CA LYS A 10 33.50 19.29 0.70
C LYS A 10 32.03 18.91 0.94
N PHE A 11 31.72 18.36 2.08
CA PHE A 11 30.37 18.04 2.49
C PHE A 11 29.85 19.18 3.38
N GLU A 12 28.63 19.55 3.17
CA GLU A 12 27.85 20.42 4.03
C GLU A 12 26.65 19.64 4.52
N ASP A 13 26.30 19.86 5.78
CA ASP A 13 25.05 19.31 6.33
C ASP A 13 23.89 19.99 5.63
N ASN A 14 23.03 19.20 5.03
CA ASN A 14 21.77 19.67 4.45
C ASN A 14 20.66 19.54 5.49
N GLU A 15 19.67 20.41 5.38
CA GLU A 15 18.45 20.24 6.16
C GLU A 15 17.80 18.88 5.83
N PRO A 16 17.25 18.17 6.84
CA PRO A 16 16.58 16.91 6.62
C PRO A 16 15.37 17.10 5.67
N VAL A 17 15.25 16.22 4.70
CA VAL A 17 14.09 16.19 3.82
C VAL A 17 13.02 15.35 4.50
N PRO A 18 11.82 15.91 4.80
CA PRO A 18 10.74 15.13 5.34
C PRO A 18 10.24 14.12 4.29
N VAL A 19 10.17 12.86 4.67
CA VAL A 19 9.61 11.79 3.85
C VAL A 19 8.34 11.26 4.51
N TYR A 20 7.39 10.81 3.69
CA TYR A 20 6.20 10.15 4.22
C TYR A 20 6.61 8.76 4.75
N ASP A 21 6.34 8.51 6.03
CA ASP A 21 6.59 7.22 6.64
C ASP A 21 5.45 6.26 6.30
N THR A 22 5.74 5.29 5.45
CA THR A 22 4.80 4.22 5.07
C THR A 22 4.99 2.95 5.90
N ALA A 23 5.87 2.99 6.91
CA ALA A 23 6.16 1.82 7.74
C ALA A 23 4.93 1.36 8.55
N GLY A 24 3.94 2.25 8.75
CA GLY A 24 2.73 1.92 9.49
C GLY A 24 3.06 1.42 10.90
N PRO A 25 2.53 0.25 11.30
CA PRO A 25 2.78 -0.31 12.62
C PRO A 25 4.25 -0.67 12.88
N TYR A 26 5.08 -0.84 11.84
CA TYR A 26 6.52 -1.08 12.00
C TYR A 26 7.29 0.16 12.50
N GLY A 27 6.75 1.36 12.33
CA GLY A 27 7.28 2.60 12.85
C GLY A 27 6.70 3.01 14.21
N ASP A 28 5.68 2.33 14.70
CA ASP A 28 4.99 2.63 15.97
C ASP A 28 5.62 1.84 17.12
N PRO A 29 6.30 2.51 18.07
CA PRO A 29 6.91 1.85 19.22
C PRO A 29 5.89 1.18 20.16
N ALA A 30 4.62 1.55 20.08
CA ALA A 30 3.53 0.93 20.86
C ALA A 30 2.96 -0.31 20.19
N ALA A 31 3.25 -0.54 18.90
CA ALA A 31 2.77 -1.71 18.18
C ALA A 31 3.63 -2.93 18.48
N SER A 32 3.00 -4.04 18.86
CA SER A 32 3.66 -5.34 18.96
C SER A 32 3.39 -6.12 17.67
N ILE A 33 4.45 -6.40 16.92
CA ILE A 33 4.38 -7.12 15.67
C ILE A 33 5.03 -8.49 15.84
N ASP A 34 4.27 -9.53 15.53
CA ASP A 34 4.74 -10.90 15.51
C ASP A 34 4.43 -11.50 14.14
N VAL A 35 5.44 -12.04 13.48
CA VAL A 35 5.31 -12.68 12.15
C VAL A 35 4.32 -13.84 12.13
N HIS A 36 4.11 -14.51 13.28
CA HIS A 36 3.17 -15.62 13.38
C HIS A 36 1.70 -15.15 13.50
N THR A 37 1.46 -14.01 14.11
CA THR A 37 0.11 -13.43 14.24
C THR A 37 -0.24 -12.46 13.13
N GLY A 38 0.79 -11.90 12.47
CA GLY A 38 0.65 -10.93 11.39
C GLY A 38 0.17 -9.55 11.87
N LEU A 39 -0.18 -8.72 10.92
CA LEU A 39 -0.67 -7.36 11.17
C LEU A 39 -2.14 -7.34 11.53
N GLN A 40 -2.57 -6.28 12.22
CA GLN A 40 -3.97 -6.05 12.53
C GLN A 40 -4.81 -5.95 11.25
N LYS A 41 -5.92 -6.68 11.21
CA LYS A 41 -6.80 -6.77 10.04
C LYS A 41 -7.76 -5.59 9.97
N LEU A 42 -7.23 -4.40 9.65
CA LEU A 42 -7.95 -3.12 9.61
C LEU A 42 -9.30 -3.19 8.87
N ARG A 43 -9.36 -3.87 7.73
CA ARG A 43 -10.53 -3.93 6.85
C ARG A 43 -11.43 -5.15 7.06
N ALA A 44 -11.15 -6.00 8.05
CA ALA A 44 -11.89 -7.24 8.21
C ALA A 44 -13.41 -7.01 8.49
N SER A 45 -13.74 -6.04 9.33
CA SER A 45 -15.13 -5.66 9.61
C SER A 45 -15.82 -5.09 8.37
N TRP A 46 -15.15 -4.20 7.63
CA TRP A 46 -15.69 -3.59 6.40
C TRP A 46 -16.01 -4.64 5.33
N ILE A 47 -15.14 -5.64 5.18
CA ILE A 47 -15.33 -6.73 4.24
C ILE A 47 -16.51 -7.63 4.69
N ALA A 48 -16.59 -7.94 5.97
CA ALA A 48 -17.66 -8.79 6.51
C ALA A 48 -19.04 -8.11 6.42
N GLU A 49 -19.13 -6.81 6.75
CA GLU A 49 -20.38 -6.04 6.75
C GLU A 49 -21.00 -5.90 5.35
N ARG A 50 -20.20 -5.96 4.28
CA ARG A 50 -20.71 -5.95 2.91
C ARG A 50 -21.53 -7.20 2.56
N GLY A 51 -21.30 -8.34 3.22
CA GLY A 51 -22.09 -9.56 3.05
C GLY A 51 -22.06 -10.16 1.64
N ASP A 52 -21.04 -9.85 0.84
CA ASP A 52 -20.91 -10.26 -0.56
C ASP A 52 -19.77 -11.25 -0.81
N SER A 53 -19.11 -11.69 0.24
CA SER A 53 -18.03 -12.67 0.22
C SER A 53 -18.18 -13.71 1.34
N GLU A 54 -17.62 -14.87 1.11
CA GLU A 54 -17.61 -15.99 2.05
C GLU A 54 -16.20 -16.53 2.25
N GLU A 55 -15.93 -17.13 3.39
CA GLU A 55 -14.68 -17.86 3.62
C GLU A 55 -14.71 -19.20 2.91
N ILE A 56 -13.57 -19.60 2.34
CA ILE A 56 -13.42 -20.87 1.66
C ILE A 56 -12.93 -21.90 2.69
N GLU A 57 -13.72 -22.93 2.94
CA GLU A 57 -13.38 -23.97 3.91
C GLU A 57 -12.23 -24.86 3.42
N GLN A 58 -12.18 -25.13 2.12
CA GLN A 58 -11.16 -25.98 1.50
C GLN A 58 -10.47 -25.26 0.34
N LEU A 59 -9.13 -25.29 0.37
CA LEU A 59 -8.33 -24.77 -0.73
C LEU A 59 -8.45 -25.70 -1.92
N SER A 60 -8.93 -25.17 -3.07
CA SER A 60 -9.22 -25.95 -4.27
C SER A 60 -8.03 -26.10 -5.22
N SER A 61 -6.96 -25.32 -5.02
CA SER A 61 -5.77 -25.39 -5.87
C SER A 61 -5.01 -26.71 -5.64
N SER A 62 -4.78 -27.47 -6.71
CA SER A 62 -3.95 -28.68 -6.66
C SER A 62 -2.53 -28.40 -6.17
N TYR A 63 -1.97 -27.27 -6.55
CA TYR A 63 -0.67 -26.81 -6.07
C TYR A 63 -0.66 -26.62 -4.54
N THR A 64 -1.67 -25.95 -3.99
CA THR A 64 -1.77 -25.76 -2.54
C THR A 64 -1.97 -27.08 -1.80
N GLN A 65 -2.80 -27.99 -2.36
CA GLN A 65 -2.99 -29.31 -1.78
C GLN A 65 -1.68 -30.13 -1.76
N GLN A 66 -0.90 -30.11 -2.83
CA GLN A 66 0.41 -30.75 -2.89
C GLN A 66 1.37 -30.16 -1.85
N ARG A 67 1.44 -28.84 -1.74
CA ARG A 67 2.27 -28.17 -0.72
C ARG A 67 1.85 -28.48 0.70
N LEU A 68 0.55 -28.60 0.96
CA LEU A 68 0.02 -28.99 2.28
C LEU A 68 0.32 -30.45 2.62
N ALA A 69 0.46 -31.31 1.65
CA ALA A 69 0.82 -32.72 1.82
C ALA A 69 2.34 -32.95 1.98
N ASP A 70 3.17 -31.97 1.68
CA ASP A 70 4.62 -32.05 1.77
C ASP A 70 5.10 -31.65 3.18
N GLU A 71 5.42 -32.66 4.01
CA GLU A 71 5.90 -32.47 5.38
C GLU A 71 7.26 -31.72 5.44
N GLY A 72 8.05 -31.77 4.37
CA GLY A 72 9.31 -31.02 4.27
C GLY A 72 9.13 -29.50 4.28
N LEU A 73 7.92 -29.02 4.01
CA LEU A 73 7.56 -27.61 4.00
C LEU A 73 6.88 -27.12 5.29
N ASP A 74 6.76 -27.95 6.31
CA ASP A 74 6.06 -27.59 7.56
C ASP A 74 6.67 -26.37 8.24
N HIS A 75 7.99 -26.23 8.18
CA HIS A 75 8.71 -25.08 8.73
C HIS A 75 8.39 -23.73 8.04
N LEU A 76 7.77 -23.77 6.86
CA LEU A 76 7.34 -22.58 6.10
C LEU A 76 5.85 -22.27 6.29
N ARG A 77 5.14 -23.02 7.14
CA ARG A 77 3.71 -22.82 7.37
C ARG A 77 3.50 -21.93 8.58
N PHE A 78 2.48 -21.08 8.44
CA PHE A 78 1.99 -20.25 9.54
C PHE A 78 0.59 -20.71 9.90
N ASP A 79 0.40 -21.16 11.14
CA ASP A 79 -0.87 -21.73 11.61
C ASP A 79 -2.03 -20.72 11.66
N ASN A 80 -1.70 -19.42 11.73
CA ASN A 80 -2.66 -18.34 11.89
C ASN A 80 -3.03 -17.62 10.61
N LEU A 81 -2.71 -18.17 9.44
CA LEU A 81 -3.16 -17.56 8.17
C LEU A 81 -4.68 -17.55 8.10
N PRO A 82 -5.30 -16.40 7.80
CA PRO A 82 -6.73 -16.31 7.63
C PRO A 82 -7.18 -17.21 6.47
N ARG A 83 -8.34 -17.81 6.60
CA ARG A 83 -8.94 -18.55 5.48
C ARG A 83 -9.20 -17.59 4.35
N PRO A 84 -8.89 -17.98 3.09
CA PRO A 84 -9.17 -17.15 1.94
C PRO A 84 -10.67 -16.90 1.82
N ARG A 85 -11.01 -15.73 1.31
CA ARG A 85 -12.38 -15.35 0.98
C ARG A 85 -12.56 -15.31 -0.53
N ARG A 86 -13.77 -15.60 -0.99
CA ARG A 86 -14.20 -15.42 -2.37
C ARG A 86 -15.51 -14.64 -2.42
N ALA A 87 -15.78 -14.02 -3.55
CA ALA A 87 -17.09 -13.44 -3.80
C ALA A 87 -18.17 -14.54 -3.80
N LEU A 88 -19.33 -14.21 -3.25
CA LEU A 88 -20.52 -15.05 -3.39
C LEU A 88 -20.89 -15.20 -4.87
N ALA A 89 -21.60 -16.30 -5.20
CA ALA A 89 -22.04 -16.56 -6.57
C ALA A 89 -22.82 -15.35 -7.12
N GLY A 90 -22.41 -14.86 -8.29
CA GLY A 90 -23.02 -13.70 -8.95
C GLY A 90 -22.68 -12.34 -8.32
N ARG A 91 -21.81 -12.27 -7.31
CA ARG A 91 -21.34 -11.03 -6.71
C ARG A 91 -19.96 -10.64 -7.22
N CYS A 92 -19.64 -9.35 -7.14
CA CYS A 92 -18.33 -8.81 -7.45
C CYS A 92 -17.88 -7.93 -6.28
N VAL A 93 -16.65 -8.15 -5.80
CA VAL A 93 -16.09 -7.52 -4.60
C VAL A 93 -15.00 -6.49 -4.92
N THR A 94 -14.96 -6.00 -6.16
CA THR A 94 -13.97 -5.00 -6.56
C THR A 94 -14.42 -3.58 -6.24
N GLN A 95 -13.50 -2.73 -5.87
CA GLN A 95 -13.80 -1.30 -5.60
C GLN A 95 -14.38 -0.60 -6.84
N LEU A 96 -13.96 -1.01 -8.04
CA LEU A 96 -14.55 -0.52 -9.29
C LEU A 96 -16.04 -0.88 -9.42
N HIS A 97 -16.42 -2.09 -9.03
CA HIS A 97 -17.80 -2.53 -9.06
C HIS A 97 -18.69 -1.67 -8.14
N TYR A 98 -18.29 -1.49 -6.88
CA TYR A 98 -19.01 -0.64 -5.94
C TYR A 98 -19.10 0.80 -6.44
N ALA A 99 -17.99 1.34 -6.92
CA ALA A 99 -17.95 2.70 -7.45
C ALA A 99 -18.96 2.92 -8.60
N ARG A 100 -19.06 1.97 -9.53
CA ARG A 100 -20.00 2.01 -10.65
C ARG A 100 -21.46 1.85 -10.24
N LEU A 101 -21.73 1.15 -9.14
CA LEU A 101 -23.04 1.06 -8.52
C LEU A 101 -23.44 2.33 -7.74
N GLY A 102 -22.57 3.32 -7.64
CA GLY A 102 -22.79 4.51 -6.85
C GLY A 102 -22.54 4.32 -5.34
N ILE A 103 -21.91 3.21 -4.95
CA ILE A 103 -21.64 2.88 -3.55
C ILE A 103 -20.29 3.46 -3.15
N THR A 104 -20.28 4.30 -2.13
CA THR A 104 -19.07 4.74 -1.43
C THR A 104 -18.72 3.69 -0.37
N THR A 105 -17.52 3.15 -0.43
CA THR A 105 -17.04 2.14 0.51
C THR A 105 -16.23 2.77 1.65
N PRO A 106 -16.10 2.11 2.81
CA PRO A 106 -15.21 2.59 3.88
C PRO A 106 -13.76 2.80 3.42
N GLU A 107 -13.29 2.00 2.45
CA GLU A 107 -11.98 2.20 1.84
C GLU A 107 -11.88 3.56 1.12
N MET A 108 -12.94 4.01 0.46
CA MET A 108 -12.97 5.32 -0.23
C MET A 108 -13.02 6.48 0.77
N GLU A 109 -13.73 6.31 1.88
CA GLU A 109 -13.77 7.29 2.98
C GLU A 109 -12.39 7.42 3.64
N PHE A 110 -11.75 6.30 3.94
CA PHE A 110 -10.41 6.26 4.50
C PHE A 110 -9.39 6.95 3.58
N ILE A 111 -9.44 6.65 2.28
CA ILE A 111 -8.57 7.28 1.27
C ILE A 111 -8.78 8.79 1.25
N ALA A 112 -10.01 9.27 1.25
CA ALA A 112 -10.30 10.70 1.24
C ALA A 112 -9.67 11.40 2.46
N LEU A 113 -9.79 10.79 3.64
CA LEU A 113 -9.18 11.30 4.87
C LEU A 113 -7.66 11.37 4.74
N ARG A 114 -7.02 10.28 4.31
CA ARG A 114 -5.55 10.19 4.19
C ARG A 114 -4.98 11.14 3.15
N GLU A 115 -5.64 11.27 2.00
CA GLU A 115 -5.22 12.22 0.95
C GLU A 115 -5.27 13.66 1.45
N ASN A 116 -6.31 14.05 2.20
CA ASN A 116 -6.41 15.39 2.76
C ASN A 116 -5.35 15.64 3.84
N MET A 117 -5.12 14.68 4.73
CA MET A 117 -4.06 14.78 5.76
C MET A 117 -2.68 14.96 5.12
N GLY A 118 -2.36 14.17 4.09
CA GLY A 118 -1.09 14.29 3.38
C GLY A 118 -0.93 15.65 2.69
N ARG A 119 -2.00 16.18 2.08
CA ARG A 119 -2.00 17.52 1.45
C ARG A 119 -1.82 18.64 2.45
N GLU A 120 -2.48 18.56 3.59
CA GLU A 120 -2.36 19.56 4.66
C GLU A 120 -0.92 19.60 5.18
N ARG A 121 -0.30 18.44 5.37
CA ARG A 121 1.11 18.33 5.74
C ARG A 121 2.02 18.96 4.69
N ILE A 122 1.85 18.64 3.41
CA ILE A 122 2.65 19.21 2.32
C ILE A 122 2.48 20.74 2.25
N ARG A 123 1.26 21.27 2.44
CA ARG A 123 1.01 22.72 2.44
C ARG A 123 1.74 23.46 3.57
N SER A 124 1.93 22.81 4.72
CA SER A 124 2.63 23.38 5.86
C SER A 124 4.16 23.36 5.70
N GLU A 125 4.69 22.60 4.76
CA GLU A 125 6.12 22.42 4.58
C GLU A 125 6.71 23.42 3.58
N VAL A 126 7.88 23.97 3.91
CA VAL A 126 8.64 24.94 3.11
C VAL A 126 9.00 24.39 1.72
N LEU A 127 8.97 23.09 1.52
CA LEU A 127 9.27 22.40 0.26
C LEU A 127 8.41 22.88 -0.92
N LEU A 128 7.12 23.14 -0.70
CA LEU A 128 6.24 23.67 -1.75
C LEU A 128 6.59 25.11 -2.17
N GLN A 129 7.21 25.88 -1.29
CA GLN A 129 7.67 27.22 -1.60
C GLN A 129 8.95 27.19 -2.44
N GLN A 130 9.80 26.19 -2.25
CA GLN A 130 11.03 26.01 -3.01
C GLN A 130 10.81 25.32 -4.36
N HIS A 131 9.86 24.38 -4.43
CA HIS A 131 9.58 23.58 -5.62
C HIS A 131 8.06 23.46 -5.84
N PRO A 132 7.41 24.51 -6.37
CA PRO A 132 5.96 24.51 -6.54
C PRO A 132 5.44 23.40 -7.48
N GLY A 133 6.34 22.76 -8.23
CA GLY A 133 5.97 21.72 -9.18
C GLY A 133 5.15 22.23 -10.36
N ASN A 134 4.93 21.38 -11.34
CA ASN A 134 4.02 21.63 -12.45
C ASN A 134 2.77 20.74 -12.29
N SER A 135 1.61 21.35 -12.33
CA SER A 135 0.33 20.60 -12.26
C SER A 135 0.09 19.73 -13.50
N PHE A 136 0.83 19.95 -14.59
CA PHE A 136 0.60 19.33 -15.90
C PHE A 136 -0.88 19.35 -16.33
N GLY A 137 -1.60 20.42 -15.97
CA GLY A 137 -3.03 20.58 -16.25
C GLY A 137 -3.95 19.76 -15.32
N ALA A 138 -3.45 19.17 -14.28
CA ALA A 138 -4.29 18.54 -13.27
C ALA A 138 -4.97 19.62 -12.40
N GLN A 139 -6.29 19.67 -12.46
CA GLN A 139 -7.09 20.48 -11.53
C GLN A 139 -7.38 19.60 -10.32
N LEU A 140 -6.57 19.76 -9.28
CA LEU A 140 -6.80 19.03 -8.03
C LEU A 140 -7.85 19.78 -7.21
N PRO A 141 -8.95 19.11 -6.77
CA PRO A 141 -9.89 19.73 -5.87
C PRO A 141 -9.20 20.14 -4.58
N GLU A 142 -9.64 21.23 -3.97
CA GLU A 142 -9.06 21.73 -2.73
C GLU A 142 -9.18 20.68 -1.61
N ASN A 143 -10.28 19.95 -1.60
CA ASN A 143 -10.56 18.90 -0.64
C ASN A 143 -11.02 17.63 -1.38
N ILE A 144 -10.44 16.49 -1.03
CA ILE A 144 -10.84 15.19 -1.56
C ILE A 144 -11.98 14.64 -0.72
N THR A 145 -13.12 14.37 -1.37
CA THR A 145 -14.26 13.71 -0.73
C THR A 145 -14.30 12.23 -1.12
N ALA A 146 -14.95 11.41 -0.31
CA ALA A 146 -15.17 10.00 -0.63
C ALA A 146 -15.96 9.83 -1.94
N GLU A 147 -16.90 10.72 -2.21
CA GLU A 147 -17.65 10.73 -3.47
C GLU A 147 -16.74 11.05 -4.67
N PHE A 148 -15.79 11.99 -4.52
CA PHE A 148 -14.80 12.26 -5.56
C PHE A 148 -13.92 11.02 -5.84
N VAL A 149 -13.47 10.34 -4.78
CA VAL A 149 -12.74 9.06 -4.90
C VAL A 149 -13.57 8.05 -5.68
N ARG A 150 -14.84 7.88 -5.30
CA ARG A 150 -15.77 6.98 -5.98
C ARG A 150 -15.90 7.30 -7.47
N GLN A 151 -16.08 8.57 -7.82
CA GLN A 151 -16.25 9.02 -9.20
C GLN A 151 -14.99 8.76 -10.05
N GLU A 152 -13.82 9.02 -9.51
CA GLU A 152 -12.55 8.76 -10.20
C GLU A 152 -12.33 7.27 -10.46
N VAL A 153 -12.67 6.43 -9.48
CA VAL A 153 -12.61 4.96 -9.63
C VAL A 153 -13.66 4.48 -10.62
N ALA A 154 -14.92 4.94 -10.53
CA ALA A 154 -15.99 4.55 -11.45
C ALA A 154 -15.69 4.88 -12.91
N ALA A 155 -15.02 6.02 -13.13
CA ALA A 155 -14.60 6.47 -14.45
C ALA A 155 -13.33 5.78 -14.96
N GLY A 156 -12.69 4.92 -14.16
CA GLY A 156 -11.44 4.24 -14.52
C GLY A 156 -10.21 5.14 -14.57
N ARG A 157 -10.25 6.33 -13.93
CA ARG A 157 -9.12 7.24 -13.84
C ARG A 157 -8.26 7.04 -12.60
N ALA A 158 -8.73 6.21 -11.67
CA ALA A 158 -8.00 5.81 -10.47
C ALA A 158 -8.30 4.37 -10.10
N ILE A 159 -7.38 3.74 -9.38
CA ILE A 159 -7.52 2.39 -8.85
C ILE A 159 -7.26 2.36 -7.35
N ILE A 160 -7.95 1.46 -6.66
CA ILE A 160 -7.74 1.16 -5.25
C ILE A 160 -7.25 -0.29 -5.16
N PRO A 161 -5.96 -0.55 -4.93
CA PRO A 161 -5.43 -1.89 -4.75
C PRO A 161 -5.79 -2.41 -3.36
N ALA A 162 -6.98 -3.00 -3.22
CA ALA A 162 -7.51 -3.48 -1.95
C ALA A 162 -8.10 -4.88 -2.12
N ASN A 163 -7.25 -5.91 -1.97
CA ASN A 163 -7.67 -7.31 -2.01
C ASN A 163 -8.42 -7.68 -0.71
N ILE A 164 -9.55 -8.40 -0.85
CA ILE A 164 -10.31 -8.90 0.32
C ILE A 164 -9.54 -9.95 1.13
N ASN A 165 -8.53 -10.59 0.55
CA ASN A 165 -7.67 -11.56 1.22
C ASN A 165 -6.45 -10.94 1.92
N HIS A 166 -6.31 -9.62 1.84
CA HIS A 166 -5.31 -8.84 2.56
C HIS A 166 -5.99 -7.73 3.38
N PRO A 167 -6.81 -8.11 4.39
CA PRO A 167 -7.56 -7.14 5.18
C PRO A 167 -6.69 -6.25 6.06
N GLU A 168 -5.42 -6.62 6.26
CA GLU A 168 -4.39 -5.84 6.95
C GLU A 168 -3.88 -4.66 6.12
N SER A 169 -4.02 -4.70 4.78
CA SER A 169 -3.53 -3.63 3.92
C SER A 169 -4.33 -2.35 4.12
N GLU A 170 -3.63 -1.27 4.39
CA GLU A 170 -4.20 0.07 4.45
C GLU A 170 -4.64 0.53 3.05
N PRO A 171 -5.88 1.02 2.88
CA PRO A 171 -6.35 1.46 1.57
C PRO A 171 -5.59 2.69 1.08
N MET A 172 -5.17 2.64 -0.17
CA MET A 172 -4.61 3.78 -0.90
C MET A 172 -5.23 3.88 -2.29
N ILE A 173 -5.03 5.01 -2.95
CA ILE A 173 -5.49 5.24 -4.32
C ILE A 173 -4.33 5.63 -5.22
N ILE A 174 -4.31 5.10 -6.42
CA ILE A 174 -3.37 5.48 -7.47
C ILE A 174 -4.17 6.13 -8.59
N GLY A 175 -3.88 7.40 -8.87
CA GLY A 175 -4.58 8.15 -9.90
C GLY A 175 -4.07 9.57 -10.01
N ARG A 176 -4.35 10.21 -11.18
CA ARG A 176 -3.79 11.51 -11.54
C ARG A 176 -4.16 12.64 -10.57
N HIS A 177 -5.31 12.53 -9.90
CA HIS A 177 -5.83 13.57 -9.01
C HIS A 177 -5.50 13.36 -7.53
N PHE A 178 -4.61 12.43 -7.24
CA PHE A 178 -4.22 12.04 -5.88
C PHE A 178 -2.71 12.22 -5.67
N LEU A 179 -2.29 12.16 -4.44
CA LEU A 179 -0.87 12.19 -4.10
C LEU A 179 -0.12 11.05 -4.82
N VAL A 180 1.07 11.35 -5.29
CA VAL A 180 1.91 10.36 -5.97
C VAL A 180 2.24 9.22 -5.02
N LYS A 181 2.11 7.99 -5.52
CA LYS A 181 2.54 6.77 -4.84
C LYS A 181 3.83 6.28 -5.49
N VAL A 182 4.79 5.93 -4.65
CA VAL A 182 6.11 5.45 -5.07
C VAL A 182 6.11 3.94 -5.16
N ASN A 183 6.37 3.40 -6.35
CA ASN A 183 6.60 1.97 -6.52
C ASN A 183 8.11 1.72 -6.49
N ALA A 184 8.59 1.03 -5.44
CA ALA A 184 9.96 0.59 -5.35
C ALA A 184 10.12 -0.70 -6.17
N ASN A 185 11.18 -0.74 -6.97
CA ASN A 185 11.53 -1.94 -7.73
C ASN A 185 12.76 -2.56 -7.09
N ILE A 186 12.62 -3.80 -6.62
CA ILE A 186 13.71 -4.62 -6.10
C ILE A 186 13.78 -5.91 -6.92
N GLY A 187 14.64 -6.82 -6.55
CA GLY A 187 14.74 -8.12 -7.19
C GLY A 187 16.16 -8.45 -7.61
N ASN A 188 16.32 -9.71 -7.96
CA ASN A 188 17.58 -10.28 -8.35
C ASN A 188 17.97 -9.83 -9.77
N SER A 189 19.10 -9.17 -9.90
CA SER A 189 19.65 -8.77 -11.21
C SER A 189 20.64 -9.81 -11.73
N ALA A 190 21.30 -9.53 -12.86
CA ALA A 190 22.36 -10.38 -13.43
C ALA A 190 23.55 -10.62 -12.46
N VAL A 191 23.64 -9.82 -11.41
CA VAL A 191 24.54 -10.01 -10.29
C VAL A 191 23.69 -10.53 -9.13
N THR A 192 23.79 -11.80 -8.82
CA THR A 192 22.97 -12.47 -7.80
C THR A 192 22.95 -11.76 -6.47
N SER A 193 21.76 -11.61 -5.88
CA SER A 193 21.60 -11.20 -4.48
C SER A 193 21.09 -12.38 -3.63
N SER A 194 21.38 -12.35 -2.33
CA SER A 194 20.87 -13.32 -1.38
C SER A 194 19.46 -12.94 -0.94
N ILE A 195 18.75 -13.86 -0.28
CA ILE A 195 17.44 -13.60 0.31
C ILE A 195 17.53 -12.45 1.34
N GLU A 196 18.61 -12.45 2.14
CA GLU A 196 18.85 -11.43 3.16
C GLU A 196 19.03 -10.04 2.54
N GLU A 197 19.73 -9.94 1.41
CA GLU A 197 19.91 -8.69 0.68
C GLU A 197 18.59 -8.18 0.09
N GLU A 198 17.72 -9.07 -0.43
CA GLU A 198 16.39 -8.69 -0.92
C GLU A 198 15.49 -8.20 0.22
N VAL A 199 15.54 -8.86 1.38
CA VAL A 199 14.83 -8.41 2.59
C VAL A 199 15.33 -7.04 3.04
N GLU A 200 16.65 -6.79 3.02
CA GLU A 200 17.22 -5.49 3.34
C GLU A 200 16.74 -4.40 2.37
N LYS A 201 16.73 -4.68 1.07
CA LYS A 201 16.18 -3.76 0.05
C LYS A 201 14.71 -3.45 0.30
N LEU A 202 13.90 -4.46 0.65
CA LEU A 202 12.50 -4.27 1.00
C LEU A 202 12.34 -3.34 2.21
N VAL A 203 13.10 -3.57 3.28
CA VAL A 203 13.09 -2.74 4.49
C VAL A 203 13.45 -1.29 4.16
N TRP A 204 14.47 -1.07 3.34
CA TRP A 204 14.86 0.27 2.91
C TRP A 204 13.80 0.93 2.03
N SER A 205 13.16 0.20 1.12
CA SER A 205 12.09 0.76 0.28
C SER A 205 10.92 1.26 1.13
N ILE A 206 10.55 0.54 2.19
CA ILE A 206 9.51 0.95 3.14
C ILE A 206 9.95 2.20 3.91
N ARG A 207 11.16 2.19 4.49
CA ARG A 207 11.69 3.32 5.26
C ARG A 207 11.79 4.62 4.47
N TRP A 208 12.03 4.53 3.17
CA TRP A 208 12.12 5.68 2.28
C TRP A 208 10.79 6.05 1.62
N GLY A 209 9.68 5.53 2.11
CA GLY A 209 8.34 5.94 1.69
C GLY A 209 7.85 5.25 0.41
N GLY A 210 8.28 4.03 0.15
CA GLY A 210 7.69 3.20 -0.88
C GLY A 210 6.29 2.77 -0.51
N ASP A 211 5.30 3.07 -1.36
CA ASP A 211 3.90 2.68 -1.17
C ASP A 211 3.62 1.27 -1.67
N THR A 212 4.36 0.85 -2.66
CA THR A 212 4.29 -0.50 -3.27
C THR A 212 5.70 -0.99 -3.58
N VAL A 213 5.85 -2.30 -3.62
CA VAL A 213 7.10 -2.95 -4.01
C VAL A 213 6.81 -3.93 -5.14
N MET A 214 7.71 -3.96 -6.11
CA MET A 214 7.72 -4.93 -7.20
C MET A 214 9.06 -5.66 -7.16
N ASP A 215 9.01 -6.99 -7.02
CA ASP A 215 10.12 -7.93 -7.03
C ASP A 215 10.06 -8.83 -8.28
#